data_1752685f4af24d763ea2f8b16e472bac
#
_entry.id   1752685f4af24d763ea2f8b16e472bac
#
_cell.length_a   1.000
_cell.length_b   1.000
_cell.length_c   1.000
_cell.angle_alpha   90.00
_cell.angle_beta   90.00
_cell.angle_gamma   90.00
#
_symmetry.space_group_name_H-M   'P 1'
#
loop_
_entity.id
_entity.type
_entity.pdbx_description
1 polymer ?
#
loop_
_entity_poly.entity_id
_entity_poly.type
_entity_poly.pdbx_seq_one_letter_code
_entity_poly.pdbx_strand_id
1 'polypeptide(L)'
;TDQKWGLKEEECGKAYKIRLDITTGQEKMVMAPFEPYTEISLIGDATPAGWTLPSSAPMTKIDEYTYQWTGNLTAGEIKFTCDNQSDWMGAWFMAVENGLTFEAGEYDMYWIDKTNPDYGYGSLDNKWVVTDPGNYTITLNQATEKLLVQKN
;
A
#
# COMPACT_ATOMS: atom_id res chain seq x y z
N THR A 1 35.61 -8.39 -10.97
CA THR A 1 34.69 -7.98 -12.06
C THR A 1 33.47 -7.30 -11.48
N ASP A 2 33.22 -6.09 -11.96
CA ASP A 2 32.06 -5.31 -11.53
C ASP A 2 30.80 -5.90 -12.19
N GLN A 3 29.89 -6.47 -11.40
CA GLN A 3 28.63 -7.03 -11.88
C GLN A 3 27.52 -6.00 -11.73
N LYS A 4 26.80 -5.74 -12.82
CA LYS A 4 25.72 -4.74 -12.89
C LYS A 4 24.50 -5.32 -13.56
N TRP A 5 23.32 -4.86 -13.13
CA TRP A 5 22.12 -4.98 -13.94
C TRP A 5 22.04 -3.80 -14.90
N GLY A 6 21.68 -4.08 -16.14
CA GLY A 6 21.41 -3.06 -17.14
C GLY A 6 19.94 -3.02 -17.51
N LEU A 7 19.40 -1.83 -17.70
CA LEU A 7 18.09 -1.64 -18.33
C LEU A 7 18.27 -1.48 -19.83
N LYS A 8 17.39 -2.07 -20.60
CA LYS A 8 17.29 -1.82 -22.04
C LYS A 8 16.61 -0.47 -22.29
N GLU A 9 16.80 0.08 -23.48
CA GLU A 9 16.21 1.37 -23.82
C GLU A 9 14.69 1.41 -23.66
N GLU A 10 14.01 0.35 -24.07
CA GLU A 10 12.55 0.20 -23.91
C GLU A 10 12.07 0.08 -22.45
N GLU A 11 12.97 -0.17 -21.53
CA GLU A 11 12.71 -0.26 -20.08
C GLU A 11 12.93 1.08 -19.36
N CYS A 12 13.58 2.03 -20.02
CA CYS A 12 13.85 3.35 -19.43
C CYS A 12 12.59 4.23 -19.39
N GLY A 13 12.55 5.18 -18.46
CA GLY A 13 11.46 6.14 -18.32
C GLY A 13 10.17 5.58 -17.74
N LYS A 14 10.20 4.38 -17.18
CA LYS A 14 9.08 3.72 -16.50
C LYS A 14 9.32 3.63 -15.00
N ALA A 15 8.23 3.56 -14.23
CA ALA A 15 8.32 3.19 -12.81
C ALA A 15 8.43 1.67 -12.67
N TYR A 16 9.17 1.21 -11.66
CA TYR A 16 9.36 -0.21 -11.37
C TYR A 16 9.19 -0.47 -9.87
N LYS A 17 8.59 -1.60 -9.53
CA LYS A 17 8.68 -2.19 -8.20
C LYS A 17 9.82 -3.20 -8.19
N ILE A 18 10.71 -3.05 -7.22
CA ILE A 18 11.87 -3.94 -7.04
C ILE A 18 11.72 -4.61 -5.68
N ARG A 19 11.74 -5.93 -5.69
CA ARG A 19 11.78 -6.73 -4.47
C ARG A 19 13.10 -7.47 -4.37
N LEU A 20 13.75 -7.34 -3.23
CA LEU A 20 14.98 -8.03 -2.90
C LEU A 20 14.71 -9.05 -1.80
N ASP A 21 14.94 -10.33 -2.06
CA ASP A 21 15.02 -11.36 -1.03
C ASP A 21 16.49 -11.59 -0.72
N ILE A 22 16.88 -11.33 0.52
CA ILE A 22 18.26 -11.49 1.00
C ILE A 22 18.41 -12.69 1.93
N THR A 23 17.42 -13.59 1.95
CA THR A 23 17.49 -14.84 2.72
C THR A 23 18.64 -15.69 2.20
N THR A 24 19.56 -16.06 3.08
CA THR A 24 20.74 -16.84 2.71
C THR A 24 20.35 -18.13 1.98
N GLY A 25 20.88 -18.32 0.79
CA GLY A 25 20.60 -19.46 -0.09
C GLY A 25 19.29 -19.34 -0.89
N GLN A 26 18.58 -18.22 -0.78
CA GLN A 26 17.36 -17.92 -1.53
C GLN A 26 17.39 -16.52 -2.15
N GLU A 27 18.58 -15.94 -2.25
CA GLU A 27 18.75 -14.57 -2.72
C GLU A 27 18.12 -14.40 -4.10
N LYS A 28 17.20 -13.48 -4.19
CA LYS A 28 16.43 -13.21 -5.41
C LYS A 28 16.13 -11.72 -5.55
N MET A 29 16.25 -11.23 -6.76
CA MET A 29 15.72 -9.92 -7.14
C MET A 29 14.59 -10.09 -8.16
N VAL A 30 13.46 -9.47 -7.88
CA VAL A 30 12.34 -9.34 -8.82
C VAL A 30 12.17 -7.87 -9.14
N MET A 31 12.09 -7.55 -10.43
CA MET A 31 11.79 -6.21 -10.92
C MET A 31 10.67 -6.30 -11.95
N ALA A 32 9.61 -5.55 -11.74
CA ALA A 32 8.49 -5.49 -12.65
C ALA A 32 8.06 -4.04 -12.91
N PRO A 33 7.61 -3.70 -14.14
CA PRO A 33 6.99 -2.41 -14.40
C PRO A 33 5.83 -2.18 -13.43
N PHE A 34 5.74 -0.96 -12.90
CA PHE A 34 4.67 -0.54 -12.02
C PHE A 34 3.82 0.52 -12.71
N GLU A 35 2.56 0.18 -12.95
CA GLU A 35 1.55 1.13 -13.39
C GLU A 35 0.74 1.58 -12.18
N PRO A 36 0.61 2.91 -11.94
CA PRO A 36 -0.16 3.43 -10.81
C PRO A 36 -1.60 2.95 -10.84
N TYR A 37 -2.11 2.52 -9.69
CA TYR A 37 -3.53 2.24 -9.54
C TYR A 37 -4.36 3.50 -9.75
N THR A 38 -5.54 3.34 -10.32
CA THR A 38 -6.44 4.47 -10.65
C THR A 38 -7.33 4.86 -9.49
N GLU A 39 -7.46 3.99 -8.51
CA GLU A 39 -8.25 4.21 -7.29
C GLU A 39 -7.55 3.57 -6.09
N ILE A 40 -7.48 4.30 -4.99
CA ILE A 40 -7.06 3.79 -3.68
C ILE A 40 -8.18 4.11 -2.70
N SER A 41 -8.54 3.15 -1.88
CA SER A 41 -9.60 3.31 -0.89
C SER A 41 -9.19 2.77 0.48
N LEU A 42 -9.71 3.41 1.52
CA LEU A 42 -9.59 2.93 2.89
C LEU A 42 -10.56 1.78 3.11
N ILE A 43 -10.12 0.78 3.86
CA ILE A 43 -10.96 -0.32 4.33
C ILE A 43 -10.56 -0.74 5.74
N GLY A 44 -11.51 -1.18 6.52
CA GLY A 44 -11.35 -1.59 7.90
C GLY A 44 -12.44 -1.02 8.79
N ASP A 45 -12.65 -1.62 9.94
CA ASP A 45 -13.69 -1.19 10.89
C ASP A 45 -13.43 0.18 11.51
N ALA A 46 -12.20 0.70 11.43
CA ALA A 46 -11.89 2.10 11.74
C ALA A 46 -12.44 3.10 10.72
N THR A 47 -12.81 2.66 9.51
CA THR A 47 -13.18 3.50 8.38
C THR A 47 -14.69 3.54 8.14
N PRO A 48 -15.22 4.57 7.44
CA PRO A 48 -16.64 4.59 7.06
C PRO A 48 -17.09 3.42 6.19
N ALA A 49 -16.18 2.77 5.48
CA ALA A 49 -16.47 1.63 4.61
C ALA A 49 -16.62 0.31 5.38
N GLY A 50 -16.07 0.23 6.60
CA GLY A 50 -15.94 -1.05 7.30
C GLY A 50 -15.13 -2.06 6.47
N TRP A 51 -15.46 -3.33 6.59
CA TRP A 51 -14.84 -4.44 5.83
C TRP A 51 -15.65 -4.80 4.58
N THR A 52 -16.21 -3.81 3.89
CA THR A 52 -17.04 -4.03 2.70
C THR A 52 -16.25 -3.81 1.42
N LEU A 53 -16.27 -4.78 0.52
CA LEU A 53 -15.76 -4.69 -0.86
C LEU A 53 -16.91 -4.80 -1.86
N PRO A 54 -16.87 -4.04 -2.96
CA PRO A 54 -15.92 -2.99 -3.26
C PRO A 54 -15.99 -1.84 -2.25
N SER A 55 -14.85 -1.19 -1.98
CA SER A 55 -14.75 -0.16 -0.93
C SER A 55 -15.54 1.09 -1.28
N SER A 56 -16.15 1.70 -0.27
CA SER A 56 -16.90 2.95 -0.38
C SER A 56 -16.20 4.16 0.24
N ALA A 57 -14.93 4.03 0.64
CA ALA A 57 -14.12 5.13 1.19
C ALA A 57 -12.92 5.46 0.28
N PRO A 58 -13.16 5.96 -0.96
CA PRO A 58 -12.11 6.26 -1.90
C PRO A 58 -11.31 7.49 -1.46
N MET A 59 -10.01 7.46 -1.76
CA MET A 59 -9.13 8.61 -1.61
C MET A 59 -9.20 9.49 -2.87
N THR A 60 -8.94 10.77 -2.70
CA THR A 60 -8.86 11.72 -3.82
C THR A 60 -7.46 11.68 -4.43
N LYS A 61 -7.38 11.52 -5.73
CA LYS A 61 -6.12 11.59 -6.47
C LYS A 61 -5.56 13.01 -6.48
N ILE A 62 -4.32 13.20 -6.00
CA ILE A 62 -3.62 14.48 -5.94
C ILE A 62 -2.68 14.64 -7.14
N ASP A 63 -1.93 13.58 -7.47
CA ASP A 63 -1.07 13.50 -8.63
C ASP A 63 -0.97 12.04 -9.13
N GLU A 64 -0.05 11.75 -10.05
CA GLU A 64 0.08 10.42 -10.66
C GLU A 64 0.22 9.28 -9.64
N TYR A 65 0.92 9.54 -8.52
CA TYR A 65 1.22 8.52 -7.53
C TYR A 65 0.60 8.77 -6.15
N THR A 66 0.02 9.96 -5.93
CA THR A 66 -0.38 10.42 -4.60
C THR A 66 -1.89 10.50 -4.48
N TYR A 67 -2.40 9.93 -3.40
CA TYR A 67 -3.79 9.98 -2.99
C TYR A 67 -3.93 10.57 -1.59
N GLN A 68 -5.02 11.27 -1.34
CA GLN A 68 -5.31 11.87 -0.05
C GLN A 68 -6.77 11.62 0.35
N TRP A 69 -6.97 11.41 1.63
CA TRP A 69 -8.30 11.30 2.24
C TRP A 69 -8.34 12.11 3.53
N THR A 70 -9.45 12.77 3.79
CA THR A 70 -9.70 13.47 5.05
C THR A 70 -11.07 13.08 5.58
N GLY A 71 -11.14 12.69 6.85
CA GLY A 71 -12.38 12.28 7.47
C GLY A 71 -12.20 11.75 8.88
N ASN A 72 -13.30 11.26 9.45
CA ASN A 72 -13.28 10.70 10.79
C ASN A 72 -12.98 9.20 10.75
N LEU A 73 -12.05 8.79 11.62
CA LEU A 73 -11.78 7.39 11.93
C LEU A 73 -12.28 7.07 13.34
N THR A 74 -12.78 5.85 13.50
CA THR A 74 -13.10 5.26 14.80
C THR A 74 -11.97 4.36 15.28
N ALA A 75 -12.02 3.85 16.50
CA ALA A 75 -11.09 2.82 16.94
C ALA A 75 -11.32 1.53 16.13
N GLY A 76 -10.24 0.88 15.69
CA GLY A 76 -10.31 -0.32 14.87
C GLY A 76 -9.15 -0.47 13.91
N GLU A 77 -9.25 -1.44 13.02
CA GLU A 77 -8.21 -1.74 12.03
C GLU A 77 -8.41 -0.97 10.71
N ILE A 78 -7.30 -0.69 10.02
CA ILE A 78 -7.29 -0.01 8.71
C ILE A 78 -6.16 -0.55 7.82
N LYS A 79 -6.44 -0.70 6.54
CA LYS A 79 -5.50 -0.87 5.43
C LYS A 79 -6.07 -0.22 4.17
N PHE A 80 -5.35 -0.32 3.05
CA PHE A 80 -5.75 0.33 1.79
C PHE A 80 -5.90 -0.71 0.69
N THR A 81 -6.99 -0.62 -0.07
CA THR A 81 -7.27 -1.45 -1.23
C THR A 81 -6.94 -0.68 -2.51
N CYS A 82 -6.41 -1.39 -3.51
CA CYS A 82 -6.05 -0.84 -4.81
C CYS A 82 -7.13 -1.17 -5.82
N ASP A 83 -7.49 -0.18 -6.65
CA ASP A 83 -8.62 -0.23 -7.56
C ASP A 83 -9.93 -0.63 -6.85
N ASN A 84 -11.01 -0.73 -7.56
CA ASN A 84 -12.30 -1.11 -6.99
C ASN A 84 -12.47 -2.64 -7.01
N GLN A 85 -11.59 -3.36 -6.32
CA GLN A 85 -11.62 -4.81 -6.29
C GLN A 85 -12.85 -5.35 -5.56
N SER A 86 -13.40 -6.45 -6.05
CA SER A 86 -14.63 -7.07 -5.53
C SER A 86 -14.38 -8.20 -4.53
N ASP A 87 -13.13 -8.61 -4.35
CA ASP A 87 -12.74 -9.68 -3.43
C ASP A 87 -11.39 -9.36 -2.75
N TRP A 88 -10.92 -10.27 -1.91
CA TRP A 88 -9.72 -10.10 -1.08
C TRP A 88 -8.42 -10.54 -1.76
N MET A 89 -8.48 -10.94 -3.02
CA MET A 89 -7.35 -11.52 -3.76
C MET A 89 -6.61 -10.54 -4.65
N GLY A 90 -6.87 -9.24 -4.52
CA GLY A 90 -6.22 -8.19 -5.29
C GLY A 90 -4.98 -7.59 -4.62
N ALA A 91 -4.69 -6.34 -4.97
CA ALA A 91 -3.55 -5.60 -4.47
C ALA A 91 -3.90 -4.73 -3.26
N TRP A 92 -2.92 -4.55 -2.38
CA TRP A 92 -3.07 -3.87 -1.10
C TRP A 92 -1.84 -3.06 -0.74
N PHE A 93 -2.07 -1.91 -0.07
CA PHE A 93 -1.05 -1.27 0.77
C PHE A 93 -1.37 -1.56 2.23
N MET A 94 -0.40 -2.09 2.95
CA MET A 94 -0.54 -2.61 4.31
C MET A 94 0.56 -2.09 5.22
N ALA A 95 0.35 -2.20 6.53
CA ALA A 95 1.38 -1.94 7.52
C ALA A 95 2.57 -2.91 7.34
N VAL A 96 3.78 -2.44 7.63
CA VAL A 96 4.99 -3.29 7.60
C VAL A 96 4.97 -4.35 8.71
N GLU A 97 4.26 -4.09 9.80
CA GLU A 97 3.99 -5.04 10.88
C GLU A 97 2.49 -5.02 11.22
N ASN A 98 1.94 -6.19 11.50
CA ASN A 98 0.53 -6.27 11.87
C ASN A 98 0.29 -5.65 13.26
N GLY A 99 -0.72 -4.80 13.36
CA GLY A 99 -1.11 -4.16 14.61
C GLY A 99 -0.32 -2.89 14.96
N LEU A 100 0.49 -2.34 14.03
CA LEU A 100 1.10 -1.02 14.23
C LEU A 100 0.03 0.03 14.56
N THR A 101 0.32 0.85 15.57
CA THR A 101 -0.56 1.97 15.93
C THR A 101 -0.62 2.98 14.80
N PHE A 102 -1.85 3.36 14.43
CA PHE A 102 -2.12 4.40 13.45
C PHE A 102 -2.26 5.75 14.15
N GLU A 103 -1.21 6.54 14.12
CA GLU A 103 -1.15 7.86 14.74
C GLU A 103 -0.48 8.87 13.81
N ALA A 104 -0.45 10.15 14.17
CA ALA A 104 0.20 11.17 13.35
C ALA A 104 1.69 10.86 13.17
N GLY A 105 2.15 10.80 11.92
CA GLY A 105 3.52 10.44 11.57
C GLY A 105 3.67 9.96 10.14
N GLU A 106 4.87 9.56 9.79
CA GLU A 106 5.20 8.95 8.49
C GLU A 106 5.45 7.47 8.67
N TYR A 107 4.97 6.67 7.73
CA TYR A 107 5.09 5.21 7.73
C TYR A 107 5.61 4.71 6.40
N ASP A 108 6.40 3.64 6.45
CA ASP A 108 6.61 2.74 5.33
C ASP A 108 5.40 1.81 5.20
N MET A 109 5.11 1.41 3.96
CA MET A 109 4.05 0.46 3.68
C MET A 109 4.61 -0.77 2.97
N TYR A 110 3.92 -1.91 3.09
CA TYR A 110 4.05 -3.01 2.15
C TYR A 110 3.01 -2.89 1.05
N TRP A 111 3.48 -2.87 -0.19
CA TRP A 111 2.63 -3.16 -1.33
C TRP A 111 2.68 -4.65 -1.62
N ILE A 112 1.52 -5.28 -1.71
CA ILE A 112 1.38 -6.66 -2.17
C ILE A 112 0.34 -6.72 -3.28
N ASP A 113 0.49 -7.72 -4.15
CA ASP A 113 -0.50 -8.08 -5.16
C ASP A 113 -0.70 -9.59 -5.09
N LYS A 114 -1.81 -10.03 -4.52
CA LYS A 114 -2.11 -11.45 -4.31
C LYS A 114 -2.35 -12.21 -5.60
N THR A 115 -2.53 -11.51 -6.72
CA THR A 115 -2.62 -12.13 -8.06
C THR A 115 -1.25 -12.45 -8.65
N ASN A 116 -0.18 -11.89 -8.09
CA ASN A 116 1.19 -12.07 -8.57
C ASN A 116 2.02 -12.84 -7.53
N PRO A 117 2.48 -14.07 -7.84
CA PRO A 117 3.23 -14.89 -6.89
C PRO A 117 4.54 -14.26 -6.41
N ASP A 118 5.15 -13.37 -7.19
CA ASP A 118 6.38 -12.67 -6.79
C ASP A 118 6.10 -11.53 -5.79
N TYR A 119 4.88 -11.00 -5.72
CA TYR A 119 4.47 -9.88 -4.87
C TYR A 119 3.32 -10.21 -3.92
N GLY A 120 2.88 -11.46 -3.87
CA GLY A 120 1.75 -11.90 -3.05
C GLY A 120 2.05 -12.03 -1.56
N TYR A 121 3.30 -12.24 -1.19
CA TYR A 121 3.75 -12.45 0.21
C TYR A 121 2.94 -13.50 0.98
N GLY A 122 2.51 -14.54 0.29
CA GLY A 122 1.74 -15.64 0.91
C GLY A 122 0.41 -15.15 1.49
N SER A 123 0.21 -15.37 2.77
CA SER A 123 -1.02 -15.01 3.48
C SER A 123 -0.91 -13.69 4.27
N LEU A 124 0.07 -12.83 3.97
CA LEU A 124 0.27 -11.57 4.68
C LEU A 124 -1.00 -10.71 4.63
N ASP A 125 -1.43 -10.23 5.79
CA ASP A 125 -2.62 -9.39 5.96
C ASP A 125 -2.44 -8.40 7.12
N ASN A 126 -1.38 -7.60 7.03
CA ASN A 126 -1.04 -6.62 8.05
C ASN A 126 -2.00 -5.42 8.01
N LYS A 127 -2.31 -4.91 9.19
CA LYS A 127 -3.17 -3.75 9.39
C LYS A 127 -2.55 -2.80 10.40
N TRP A 128 -2.85 -1.53 10.27
CA TRP A 128 -2.69 -0.58 11.37
C TRP A 128 -3.89 -0.64 12.28
N VAL A 129 -3.72 -0.17 13.52
CA VAL A 129 -4.79 -0.06 14.51
C VAL A 129 -4.94 1.40 14.93
N VAL A 130 -6.10 1.98 14.68
CA VAL A 130 -6.50 3.29 15.19
C VAL A 130 -6.91 3.13 16.64
N THR A 131 -6.14 3.70 17.56
CA THR A 131 -6.43 3.67 19.01
C THR A 131 -6.99 5.00 19.53
N ASP A 132 -6.80 6.07 18.77
CA ASP A 132 -7.25 7.43 19.11
C ASP A 132 -8.20 7.94 18.03
N PRO A 133 -9.52 7.74 18.17
CA PRO A 133 -10.51 8.19 17.20
C PRO A 133 -10.45 9.71 16.95
N GLY A 134 -10.80 10.14 15.77
CA GLY A 134 -10.80 11.58 15.44
C GLY A 134 -10.80 11.85 13.94
N ASN A 135 -10.59 13.11 13.58
CA ASN A 135 -10.47 13.54 12.20
C ASN A 135 -9.01 13.45 11.75
N TYR A 136 -8.79 12.81 10.61
CA TYR A 136 -7.46 12.56 10.05
C TYR A 136 -7.37 13.02 8.61
N THR A 137 -6.18 13.48 8.23
CA THR A 137 -5.76 13.62 6.83
C THR A 137 -4.67 12.59 6.57
N ILE A 138 -4.91 11.74 5.58
CA ILE A 138 -4.04 10.62 5.20
C ILE A 138 -3.58 10.86 3.78
N THR A 139 -2.26 10.87 3.55
CA THR A 139 -1.65 11.01 2.23
C THR A 139 -0.82 9.77 1.93
N LEU A 140 -1.15 9.07 0.85
CA LEU A 140 -0.51 7.84 0.42
C LEU A 140 0.19 8.07 -0.91
N ASN A 141 1.48 7.72 -0.99
CA ASN A 141 2.25 7.69 -2.24
C ASN A 141 2.52 6.25 -2.63
N GLN A 142 1.89 5.80 -3.71
CA GLN A 142 1.98 4.41 -4.15
C GLN A 142 3.30 4.05 -4.85
N ALA A 143 4.05 5.03 -5.34
CA ALA A 143 5.36 4.77 -5.97
C ALA A 143 6.45 4.57 -4.91
N THR A 144 6.46 5.42 -3.88
CA THR A 144 7.46 5.36 -2.80
C THR A 144 7.06 4.46 -1.63
N GLU A 145 5.80 3.98 -1.61
CA GLU A 145 5.22 3.18 -0.52
C GLU A 145 5.30 3.90 0.83
N LYS A 146 5.02 5.22 0.80
CA LYS A 146 5.02 6.08 1.98
C LYS A 146 3.60 6.54 2.33
N LEU A 147 3.33 6.57 3.61
CA LEU A 147 2.08 7.04 4.18
C LEU A 147 2.36 8.17 5.16
N LEU A 148 1.72 9.33 4.96
CA LEU A 148 1.72 10.43 5.91
C LEU A 148 0.34 10.50 6.58
N VAL A 149 0.33 10.48 7.90
CA VAL A 149 -0.89 10.57 8.73
C VAL A 149 -0.83 11.85 9.56
N GLN A 150 -1.86 12.65 9.48
CA GLN A 150 -2.03 13.87 10.27
C GLN A 150 -3.36 13.80 11.02
N LYS A 151 -3.36 14.10 12.30
CA LYS A 151 -4.58 14.26 13.09
C LYS A 151 -4.94 15.74 13.12
N ASN A 152 -6.16 16.09 12.72
CA ASN A 152 -6.67 17.45 12.61
C ASN A 152 -7.27 17.98 13.93
#